data_0b01d526b86003f9f680846238be4bc0
#
_entry.id   0b01d526b86003f9f680846238be4bc0
#
_cell.length_a   1.000
_cell.length_b   1.000
_cell.length_c   1.000
_cell.angle_alpha   90.00
_cell.angle_beta   90.00
_cell.angle_gamma   90.00
#
_symmetry.space_group_name_H-M   'P 1'
#
loop_
_entity.id
_entity.type
_entity.pdbx_description
1 polymer ?
#
loop_
_entity_poly.entity_id
_entity_poly.type
_entity_poly.pdbx_seq_one_letter_code
_entity_poly.pdbx_strand_id
1 'polypeptide(L)'
;MRRTAVLLVILMLTSVAASMSNGYWMANEPTQMGSSSGAGCTNQTHSGGAFYADVASGNDSWAGTSECPTASIQAAVNLAGQGDSVIVREGVYHEEITLNESGMRLKVADGERVILDGSRSVKEDLGGSWSVHDSSSLEGIVWKADLSQEAWQLFIDYQEEMPARWPNANFSDGTALNDDEYWAHGSVDVNDYETNETAPCNDGMVKYQSGNKYYCLDYVNGELEDDNSSYSGHDGLIDSGVNATGAIAVLNIGSFRTWSRNVTSHNTSNGSFTFQEVPSSEWKYKHHMYFLTQKLELLDVPGEWFFDHESATNTVYYMPRDGSDPNDLNIRMKTQPYAILCSDDDGVVVEGFDYFATTFSLDDCDGSEIRNSTLLYPSTSKRSLGHAGEDMDNRHVSRVDDCIGCLIDSCDFLYTDGAAFEAHGGASSSQNNTINNSYFYHIDWSGSDQKSLMTTIMMDGTANRFTNNTMHKTGTSATIRIGNAPQIMFNEIYDTAYIQSDGTVVQMMQAEQQGATVAYNW
;
A
#
# COMPACT_ATOMS: atom_id res chain seq x y z
N MET A 1 -13.47 -12.39 34.89
CA MET A 1 -13.37 -12.62 33.42
C MET A 1 -13.16 -11.32 32.61
N ARG A 2 -13.82 -10.18 32.87
CA ARG A 2 -13.61 -8.94 32.08
C ARG A 2 -12.22 -8.26 32.23
N ARG A 3 -11.50 -8.47 33.33
CA ARG A 3 -10.16 -7.88 33.53
C ARG A 3 -9.02 -8.64 32.83
N THR A 4 -9.22 -9.91 32.55
CA THR A 4 -8.21 -10.75 31.89
C THR A 4 -8.22 -10.56 30.37
N ALA A 5 -9.37 -10.26 29.77
CA ALA A 5 -9.49 -9.98 28.33
C ALA A 5 -8.83 -8.64 27.95
N VAL A 6 -9.04 -7.60 28.77
CA VAL A 6 -8.41 -6.28 28.56
C VAL A 6 -6.89 -6.34 28.72
N LEU A 7 -6.38 -7.19 29.62
CA LEU A 7 -4.93 -7.36 29.81
C LEU A 7 -4.31 -8.16 28.64
N LEU A 8 -5.04 -9.08 28.04
CA LEU A 8 -4.57 -9.85 26.88
C LEU A 8 -4.51 -8.97 25.60
N VAL A 9 -5.51 -8.11 25.41
CA VAL A 9 -5.53 -7.14 24.29
C VAL A 9 -4.40 -6.11 24.44
N ILE A 10 -4.13 -5.61 25.65
CA ILE A 10 -3.01 -4.69 25.91
C ILE A 10 -1.66 -5.41 25.72
N LEU A 11 -1.55 -6.69 26.06
CA LEU A 11 -0.33 -7.47 25.81
C LEU A 11 -0.13 -7.80 24.31
N MET A 12 -1.20 -7.99 23.54
CA MET A 12 -1.13 -8.13 22.08
C MET A 12 -0.77 -6.81 21.41
N LEU A 13 -1.37 -5.69 21.85
CA LEU A 13 -1.03 -4.34 21.35
C LEU A 13 0.43 -3.95 21.65
N THR A 14 0.96 -4.36 22.80
CA THR A 14 2.38 -4.15 23.12
C THR A 14 3.30 -5.11 22.35
N SER A 15 2.85 -6.28 21.95
CA SER A 15 3.63 -7.20 21.11
C SER A 15 3.70 -6.75 19.65
N VAL A 16 2.63 -6.19 19.09
CA VAL A 16 2.63 -5.61 17.74
C VAL A 16 3.47 -4.34 17.69
N ALA A 17 3.36 -3.44 18.68
CA ALA A 17 4.22 -2.26 18.78
C ALA A 17 5.70 -2.63 19.04
N ALA A 18 5.97 -3.73 19.71
CA ALA A 18 7.33 -4.24 19.93
C ALA A 18 7.88 -4.97 18.68
N SER A 19 7.03 -5.57 17.84
CA SER A 19 7.43 -6.15 16.57
C SER A 19 7.80 -5.11 15.51
N MET A 20 7.38 -3.86 15.72
CA MET A 20 7.75 -2.71 14.87
C MET A 20 9.10 -2.08 15.28
N SER A 21 9.80 -2.58 16.29
CA SER A 21 11.17 -2.14 16.55
C SER A 21 12.08 -2.64 15.43
N ASN A 22 12.98 -1.79 14.95
CA ASN A 22 13.98 -2.10 13.90
C ASN A 22 14.64 -3.47 14.05
N GLY A 23 14.74 -3.99 15.28
CA GLY A 23 15.32 -5.29 15.58
C GLY A 23 14.51 -6.50 15.10
N TYR A 24 13.21 -6.38 14.87
CA TYR A 24 12.41 -7.53 14.47
C TYR A 24 12.69 -7.94 13.02
N TRP A 25 12.73 -6.99 12.09
CA TRP A 25 12.98 -7.24 10.67
C TRP A 25 14.45 -7.42 10.33
N MET A 26 15.36 -6.77 11.09
CA MET A 26 16.82 -6.87 10.91
C MET A 26 17.45 -8.12 11.54
N ALA A 27 16.79 -8.75 12.51
CA ALA A 27 17.46 -9.66 13.43
C ALA A 27 17.88 -11.01 12.82
N ASN A 28 17.47 -11.35 11.60
CA ASN A 28 17.73 -12.67 11.04
C ASN A 28 17.85 -12.67 9.51
N GLU A 29 18.71 -11.83 8.94
CA GLU A 29 19.23 -12.25 7.63
C GLU A 29 20.03 -13.53 7.88
N PRO A 30 19.62 -14.68 7.32
CA PRO A 30 20.35 -15.91 7.56
C PRO A 30 21.75 -15.74 6.99
N THR A 31 22.75 -15.74 7.88
CA THR A 31 24.13 -15.93 7.44
C THR A 31 24.14 -17.22 6.64
N GLN A 32 24.48 -17.15 5.35
CA GLN A 32 24.68 -18.34 4.53
C GLN A 32 25.56 -19.31 5.29
N MET A 33 24.96 -20.30 5.94
CA MET A 33 25.71 -21.40 6.52
C MET A 33 26.22 -22.22 5.36
N GLY A 34 27.50 -22.49 5.38
CA GLY A 34 28.21 -23.13 4.29
C GLY A 34 27.50 -24.37 3.77
N SER A 35 27.46 -24.51 2.47
CA SER A 35 26.87 -25.60 1.71
C SER A 35 27.12 -26.95 2.40
N SER A 36 26.06 -27.60 2.87
CA SER A 36 26.12 -29.03 3.16
C SER A 36 26.57 -29.73 1.87
N SER A 37 27.58 -30.59 1.96
CA SER A 37 28.03 -31.37 0.81
C SER A 37 26.90 -32.28 0.38
N GLY A 38 26.13 -31.89 -0.65
CA GLY A 38 24.99 -32.65 -1.17
C GLY A 38 25.31 -34.00 -1.84
N ALA A 39 26.37 -34.64 -1.38
CA ALA A 39 26.89 -35.91 -1.95
C ALA A 39 25.88 -37.09 -1.93
N GLY A 40 24.76 -36.93 -1.22
CA GLY A 40 23.69 -37.95 -1.19
C GLY A 40 22.38 -37.51 -1.87
N CYS A 41 22.27 -36.24 -2.34
CA CYS A 41 21.01 -35.68 -2.85
C CYS A 41 20.84 -35.81 -4.37
N THR A 42 21.91 -36.12 -5.09
CA THR A 42 21.85 -36.35 -6.54
C THR A 42 21.16 -37.70 -6.85
N ASN A 43 20.17 -37.67 -7.77
CA ASN A 43 19.39 -38.81 -8.20
C ASN A 43 18.42 -39.42 -7.15
N GLN A 44 18.03 -38.67 -6.13
CA GLN A 44 16.90 -39.05 -5.29
C GLN A 44 15.59 -38.82 -6.03
N THR A 45 14.60 -39.66 -5.78
CA THR A 45 13.21 -39.47 -6.21
C THR A 45 12.35 -39.33 -4.97
N HIS A 46 11.42 -38.36 -4.96
CA HIS A 46 10.42 -38.21 -3.93
C HIS A 46 9.02 -38.45 -4.52
N SER A 47 8.13 -39.06 -3.78
CA SER A 47 6.84 -39.53 -4.29
C SER A 47 5.65 -38.80 -3.64
N GLY A 48 5.79 -37.53 -3.34
CA GLY A 48 4.67 -36.71 -2.85
C GLY A 48 4.55 -36.61 -1.32
N GLY A 49 3.60 -35.81 -0.86
CA GLY A 49 3.25 -35.58 0.53
C GLY A 49 3.81 -34.29 1.11
N ALA A 50 5.12 -34.17 1.28
CA ALA A 50 5.74 -32.94 1.79
C ALA A 50 7.06 -32.64 1.08
N PHE A 51 7.15 -31.47 0.47
CA PHE A 51 8.35 -30.94 -0.17
C PHE A 51 8.94 -29.82 0.69
N TYR A 52 10.25 -29.62 0.63
CA TYR A 52 10.96 -28.67 1.47
C TYR A 52 11.76 -27.70 0.61
N ALA A 53 11.69 -26.43 0.97
CA ALA A 53 12.57 -25.37 0.46
C ALA A 53 13.44 -24.82 1.59
N ASP A 54 14.73 -24.59 1.33
CA ASP A 54 15.70 -24.06 2.26
C ASP A 54 16.71 -23.19 1.48
N VAL A 55 16.58 -21.87 1.59
CA VAL A 55 17.44 -20.91 0.86
C VAL A 55 18.92 -21.04 1.27
N ALA A 56 19.19 -21.48 2.51
CA ALA A 56 20.56 -21.56 3.04
C ALA A 56 21.31 -22.82 2.62
N SER A 57 20.61 -23.98 2.49
CA SER A 57 21.24 -25.26 2.27
C SER A 57 20.68 -26.07 1.09
N GLY A 58 19.61 -25.58 0.45
CA GLY A 58 18.91 -26.26 -0.63
C GLY A 58 19.58 -26.13 -1.99
N ASN A 59 19.04 -26.89 -2.95
CA ASN A 59 19.42 -26.83 -4.35
C ASN A 59 18.23 -27.23 -5.23
N ASP A 60 17.86 -26.41 -6.21
CA ASP A 60 16.67 -26.64 -7.05
C ASP A 60 16.74 -27.88 -7.96
N SER A 61 17.90 -28.50 -8.04
CA SER A 61 18.05 -29.79 -8.72
C SER A 61 17.80 -31.00 -7.82
N TRP A 62 17.50 -30.81 -6.53
CA TRP A 62 17.23 -31.89 -5.59
C TRP A 62 15.75 -32.27 -5.55
N ALA A 63 15.46 -33.39 -4.90
CA ALA A 63 14.12 -33.97 -4.88
C ALA A 63 13.13 -33.25 -3.92
N GLY A 64 13.52 -32.22 -3.21
CA GLY A 64 12.66 -31.51 -2.28
C GLY A 64 12.33 -32.27 -0.99
N THR A 65 13.14 -33.25 -0.58
CA THR A 65 12.96 -33.91 0.73
C THR A 65 13.50 -33.08 1.88
N SER A 66 13.17 -33.40 3.12
CA SER A 66 13.70 -32.69 4.30
C SER A 66 15.23 -32.72 4.40
N GLU A 67 15.90 -33.74 3.89
CA GLU A 67 17.35 -33.89 3.85
C GLU A 67 17.97 -33.27 2.60
N CYS A 68 17.19 -33.12 1.53
CA CYS A 68 17.60 -32.62 0.23
C CYS A 68 16.56 -31.61 -0.29
N PRO A 69 16.41 -30.45 0.39
CA PRO A 69 15.44 -29.42 0.02
C PRO A 69 15.82 -28.71 -1.27
N THR A 70 14.86 -28.08 -1.93
CA THR A 70 15.15 -27.10 -2.97
C THR A 70 15.71 -25.82 -2.36
N ALA A 71 16.40 -25.00 -3.15
CA ALA A 71 16.86 -23.67 -2.70
C ALA A 71 15.73 -22.65 -2.75
N SER A 72 14.91 -22.72 -3.79
CA SER A 72 13.77 -21.82 -3.99
C SER A 72 12.44 -22.47 -3.60
N ILE A 73 11.48 -21.66 -3.17
CA ILE A 73 10.10 -22.08 -2.88
C ILE A 73 9.43 -22.54 -4.17
N GLN A 74 9.62 -21.78 -5.28
CA GLN A 74 9.01 -22.12 -6.56
C GLN A 74 9.46 -23.49 -7.07
N ALA A 75 10.72 -23.88 -6.85
CA ALA A 75 11.19 -25.20 -7.22
C ALA A 75 10.51 -26.32 -6.40
N ALA A 76 10.27 -26.11 -5.10
CA ALA A 76 9.49 -27.04 -4.28
C ALA A 76 8.03 -27.11 -4.73
N VAL A 77 7.40 -25.97 -5.04
CA VAL A 77 6.03 -25.91 -5.60
C VAL A 77 5.93 -26.70 -6.90
N ASN A 78 6.90 -26.55 -7.80
CA ASN A 78 6.92 -27.28 -9.07
C ASN A 78 7.11 -28.81 -8.95
N LEU A 79 7.61 -29.27 -7.81
CA LEU A 79 7.74 -30.72 -7.50
C LEU A 79 6.48 -31.29 -6.84
N ALA A 80 5.72 -30.44 -6.16
CA ALA A 80 4.52 -30.82 -5.43
C ALA A 80 3.34 -31.03 -6.39
N GLY A 81 2.43 -31.90 -6.05
CA GLY A 81 1.18 -32.16 -6.77
C GLY A 81 -0.03 -31.74 -5.95
N GLN A 82 -1.21 -32.02 -6.51
CA GLN A 82 -2.48 -31.70 -5.88
C GLN A 82 -2.57 -32.26 -4.44
N GLY A 83 -2.87 -31.36 -3.49
CA GLY A 83 -3.02 -31.71 -2.06
C GLY A 83 -1.71 -31.94 -1.31
N ASP A 84 -0.55 -31.81 -1.95
CA ASP A 84 0.75 -31.88 -1.30
C ASP A 84 1.05 -30.62 -0.46
N SER A 85 2.06 -30.73 0.40
CA SER A 85 2.54 -29.62 1.21
C SER A 85 3.94 -29.18 0.79
N VAL A 86 4.17 -27.88 0.73
CA VAL A 86 5.50 -27.27 0.63
C VAL A 86 5.82 -26.63 1.97
N ILE A 87 6.91 -27.08 2.60
CA ILE A 87 7.37 -26.62 3.91
C ILE A 87 8.62 -25.77 3.69
N VAL A 88 8.55 -24.49 4.07
CA VAL A 88 9.60 -23.52 3.85
C VAL A 88 10.40 -23.33 5.13
N ARG A 89 11.71 -23.49 5.04
CA ARG A 89 12.65 -23.30 6.15
C ARG A 89 13.02 -21.84 6.32
N GLU A 90 13.50 -21.50 7.50
CA GLU A 90 13.92 -20.15 7.88
C GLU A 90 14.78 -19.48 6.80
N GLY A 91 14.43 -18.22 6.48
CA GLY A 91 15.19 -17.42 5.53
C GLY A 91 14.43 -16.27 4.92
N VAL A 92 15.16 -15.50 4.11
CA VAL A 92 14.60 -14.42 3.27
C VAL A 92 14.56 -14.90 1.83
N TYR A 93 13.36 -14.88 1.24
CA TYR A 93 13.13 -15.35 -0.12
C TYR A 93 12.65 -14.19 -0.99
N HIS A 94 13.31 -14.00 -2.12
CA HIS A 94 13.01 -12.95 -3.09
C HIS A 94 12.39 -13.57 -4.35
N GLU A 95 11.19 -14.13 -4.19
CA GLU A 95 10.54 -14.91 -5.23
C GLU A 95 9.11 -14.41 -5.49
N GLU A 96 8.66 -14.53 -6.73
CA GLU A 96 7.26 -14.56 -7.09
C GLU A 96 6.85 -16.04 -7.25
N ILE A 97 6.00 -16.50 -6.37
CA ILE A 97 5.61 -17.90 -6.26
C ILE A 97 4.24 -18.06 -6.89
N THR A 98 4.15 -18.81 -7.99
CA THR A 98 2.90 -19.19 -8.62
C THR A 98 2.48 -20.57 -8.08
N LEU A 99 1.37 -20.59 -7.36
CA LEU A 99 0.73 -21.85 -6.93
C LEU A 99 -0.07 -22.40 -8.10
N ASN A 100 0.15 -23.65 -8.45
CA ASN A 100 -0.31 -24.27 -9.70
C ASN A 100 -0.96 -25.66 -9.51
N GLU A 101 -1.37 -25.97 -8.28
CA GLU A 101 -2.02 -27.25 -7.95
C GLU A 101 -3.05 -27.05 -6.84
N SER A 102 -4.29 -27.45 -7.10
CA SER A 102 -5.39 -27.32 -6.14
C SER A 102 -5.15 -28.11 -4.85
N GLY A 103 -5.56 -27.54 -3.73
CA GLY A 103 -5.40 -28.12 -2.39
C GLY A 103 -3.97 -28.09 -1.86
N MET A 104 -3.03 -27.45 -2.54
CA MET A 104 -1.64 -27.29 -2.09
C MET A 104 -1.57 -26.51 -0.77
N ARG A 105 -0.63 -26.89 0.09
CA ARG A 105 -0.35 -26.18 1.34
C ARG A 105 1.07 -25.67 1.34
N LEU A 106 1.22 -24.35 1.22
CA LEU A 106 2.50 -23.65 1.38
C LEU A 106 2.58 -23.12 2.81
N LYS A 107 3.52 -23.61 3.61
CA LYS A 107 3.63 -23.22 5.02
C LYS A 107 5.07 -23.07 5.50
N VAL A 108 5.25 -22.23 6.47
CA VAL A 108 6.51 -22.12 7.21
C VAL A 108 6.71 -23.34 8.10
N ALA A 109 7.94 -23.81 8.23
CA ALA A 109 8.31 -24.88 9.15
C ALA A 109 8.04 -24.47 10.60
N ASP A 110 7.58 -25.40 11.44
CA ASP A 110 7.16 -25.11 12.81
C ASP A 110 8.28 -24.45 13.65
N GLY A 111 7.99 -23.26 14.16
CA GLY A 111 8.92 -22.48 14.98
C GLY A 111 10.02 -21.75 14.22
N GLU A 112 10.00 -21.78 12.90
CA GLU A 112 10.91 -21.07 12.02
C GLU A 112 10.26 -19.76 11.52
N ARG A 113 11.05 -18.86 10.94
CA ARG A 113 10.59 -17.58 10.38
C ARG A 113 11.01 -17.47 8.92
N VAL A 114 10.05 -17.14 8.06
CA VAL A 114 10.27 -16.95 6.63
C VAL A 114 9.77 -15.57 6.23
N ILE A 115 10.64 -14.82 5.55
CA ILE A 115 10.30 -13.52 4.97
C ILE A 115 10.22 -13.67 3.46
N LEU A 116 9.07 -13.34 2.89
CA LEU A 116 8.90 -13.11 1.46
C LEU A 116 9.17 -11.63 1.21
N ASP A 117 10.31 -11.31 0.61
CA ASP A 117 10.79 -9.93 0.47
C ASP A 117 10.69 -9.47 -0.98
N GLY A 118 9.76 -8.53 -1.24
CA GLY A 118 9.56 -7.89 -2.55
C GLY A 118 10.52 -6.75 -2.84
N SER A 119 11.46 -6.47 -1.92
CA SER A 119 12.50 -5.47 -2.11
C SER A 119 13.83 -6.08 -2.55
N ARG A 120 14.71 -5.23 -3.06
CA ARG A 120 16.07 -5.58 -3.44
C ARG A 120 17.05 -4.56 -2.89
N SER A 121 18.24 -5.01 -2.48
CA SER A 121 19.32 -4.11 -2.08
C SER A 121 19.74 -3.22 -3.26
N VAL A 122 19.79 -1.91 -3.04
CA VAL A 122 20.26 -0.97 -4.07
C VAL A 122 21.68 -1.33 -4.51
N LYS A 123 22.54 -1.64 -3.57
CA LYS A 123 23.98 -1.91 -3.81
C LYS A 123 24.23 -3.32 -4.34
N GLU A 124 23.63 -4.33 -3.72
CA GLU A 124 23.99 -5.73 -3.97
C GLU A 124 23.21 -6.33 -5.14
N ASP A 125 21.91 -5.98 -5.25
CA ASP A 125 21.02 -6.61 -6.21
C ASP A 125 20.74 -5.71 -7.43
N LEU A 126 20.60 -4.39 -7.21
CA LEU A 126 20.21 -3.44 -8.27
C LEU A 126 21.42 -2.77 -8.92
N GLY A 127 22.64 -3.09 -8.47
CA GLY A 127 23.89 -2.57 -9.05
C GLY A 127 24.13 -1.08 -8.76
N GLY A 128 23.34 -0.46 -7.89
CA GLY A 128 23.45 0.94 -7.53
C GLY A 128 24.72 1.22 -6.73
N SER A 129 25.42 2.29 -7.10
CA SER A 129 26.54 2.84 -6.35
C SER A 129 26.26 4.31 -6.13
N TRP A 130 26.14 4.69 -4.87
CA TRP A 130 25.79 6.05 -4.51
C TRP A 130 26.96 7.01 -4.74
N SER A 131 26.66 8.12 -5.37
CA SER A 131 27.57 9.23 -5.60
C SER A 131 26.87 10.55 -5.28
N VAL A 132 27.63 11.54 -4.86
CA VAL A 132 27.08 12.86 -4.56
C VAL A 132 26.49 13.48 -5.84
N HIS A 133 25.21 13.85 -5.77
CA HIS A 133 24.54 14.62 -6.82
C HIS A 133 24.63 16.12 -6.56
N ASP A 134 24.24 16.56 -5.36
CA ASP A 134 24.33 17.94 -4.93
C ASP A 134 24.75 18.04 -3.46
N SER A 135 25.69 18.91 -3.18
CA SER A 135 26.19 19.23 -1.85
C SER A 135 25.99 20.71 -1.48
N SER A 136 25.22 21.45 -2.28
CA SER A 136 24.97 22.89 -2.06
C SER A 136 23.78 23.15 -1.15
N SER A 137 22.91 22.16 -0.91
CA SER A 137 21.79 22.29 0.02
C SER A 137 22.30 22.53 1.44
N LEU A 138 21.63 23.44 2.16
CA LEU A 138 21.89 23.68 3.58
C LEU A 138 21.33 22.58 4.48
N GLU A 139 20.34 21.83 4.00
CA GLU A 139 19.63 20.81 4.75
C GLU A 139 20.33 19.43 4.69
N GLY A 140 21.14 19.18 3.63
CA GLY A 140 21.86 17.92 3.50
C GLY A 140 22.51 17.70 2.15
N ILE A 141 23.11 16.54 1.98
CA ILE A 141 23.72 16.12 0.71
C ILE A 141 22.73 15.22 -0.02
N VAL A 142 22.41 15.58 -1.26
CA VAL A 142 21.64 14.72 -2.17
C VAL A 142 22.59 13.75 -2.86
N TRP A 143 22.31 12.48 -2.73
CA TRP A 143 23.02 11.39 -3.38
C TRP A 143 22.20 10.81 -4.51
N LYS A 144 22.84 10.16 -5.46
CA LYS A 144 22.17 9.42 -6.54
C LYS A 144 22.82 8.08 -6.83
N ALA A 145 22.00 7.14 -7.31
CA ALA A 145 22.45 5.85 -7.81
C ALA A 145 21.62 5.44 -9.02
N ASP A 146 22.25 4.83 -10.02
CA ASP A 146 21.58 4.25 -11.17
C ASP A 146 21.25 2.78 -10.90
N LEU A 147 20.02 2.36 -11.20
CA LEU A 147 19.51 1.01 -10.92
C LEU A 147 19.34 0.19 -12.20
N SER A 148 19.47 -1.12 -12.09
CA SER A 148 19.28 -2.05 -13.20
C SER A 148 17.82 -2.25 -13.62
N GLN A 149 16.85 -1.82 -12.79
CA GLN A 149 15.41 -1.92 -13.05
C GLN A 149 14.64 -0.85 -12.30
N GLU A 150 13.35 -0.70 -12.59
CA GLU A 150 12.42 0.17 -11.90
C GLU A 150 12.20 -0.27 -10.44
N ALA A 151 12.00 0.73 -9.55
CA ALA A 151 11.70 0.53 -8.15
C ALA A 151 10.86 1.69 -7.62
N TRP A 152 9.91 1.44 -6.69
CA TRP A 152 8.87 2.43 -6.36
C TRP A 152 8.57 2.66 -4.88
N GLN A 153 9.32 2.07 -3.97
CA GLN A 153 9.40 2.44 -2.55
C GLN A 153 10.83 2.27 -2.08
N LEU A 154 11.30 3.16 -1.22
CA LEU A 154 12.65 3.11 -0.66
C LEU A 154 12.59 2.85 0.84
N PHE A 155 13.44 1.96 1.31
CA PHE A 155 13.55 1.55 2.72
C PHE A 155 14.98 1.64 3.22
N ILE A 156 15.12 2.16 4.44
CA ILE A 156 16.37 2.11 5.19
C ILE A 156 16.14 1.21 6.40
N ASP A 157 16.95 0.17 6.54
CA ASP A 157 16.79 -0.79 7.64
C ASP A 157 15.33 -1.28 7.81
N TYR A 158 14.65 -1.59 6.68
CA TYR A 158 13.26 -2.02 6.61
C TYR A 158 12.22 -0.96 7.04
N GLN A 159 12.60 0.30 7.13
CA GLN A 159 11.68 1.42 7.33
C GLN A 159 11.50 2.22 6.06
N GLU A 160 10.25 2.53 5.71
CA GLU A 160 9.93 3.33 4.54
C GLU A 160 10.40 4.77 4.73
N GLU A 161 11.04 5.31 3.68
CA GLU A 161 11.40 6.71 3.55
C GLU A 161 10.35 7.46 2.74
N MET A 162 10.16 8.75 3.03
CA MET A 162 9.14 9.56 2.38
C MET A 162 9.54 9.88 0.92
N PRO A 163 8.68 9.65 -0.07
CA PRO A 163 8.87 10.22 -1.40
C PRO A 163 8.92 11.74 -1.31
N ALA A 164 9.86 12.38 -2.01
CA ALA A 164 10.01 13.82 -2.06
C ALA A 164 8.67 14.51 -2.33
N ARG A 165 8.28 15.43 -1.46
CA ARG A 165 6.98 16.09 -1.51
C ARG A 165 7.02 17.52 -0.96
N TRP A 166 6.07 18.32 -1.37
CA TRP A 166 5.78 19.60 -0.78
C TRP A 166 4.26 19.74 -0.53
N PRO A 167 3.79 20.14 0.66
CA PRO A 167 4.57 20.37 1.89
C PRO A 167 5.21 19.10 2.43
N ASN A 168 6.30 19.26 3.19
CA ASN A 168 7.04 18.16 3.77
C ASN A 168 6.22 17.47 4.86
N ALA A 169 6.29 16.13 4.92
CA ALA A 169 5.67 15.31 5.95
C ALA A 169 6.52 14.07 6.22
N ASN A 170 6.24 13.34 7.30
CA ASN A 170 7.05 12.20 7.70
C ASN A 170 6.19 11.06 8.26
N PHE A 171 6.61 9.81 8.03
CA PHE A 171 5.95 8.65 8.61
C PHE A 171 6.24 8.50 10.10
N SER A 172 7.45 8.81 10.54
CA SER A 172 7.90 8.54 11.90
C SER A 172 7.21 9.38 12.98
N ASP A 173 6.75 10.59 12.63
CA ASP A 173 6.04 11.50 13.52
C ASP A 173 4.52 11.55 13.27
N GLY A 174 4.04 10.81 12.26
CA GLY A 174 2.63 10.70 11.91
C GLY A 174 2.07 11.88 11.10
N THR A 175 2.91 12.83 10.69
CA THR A 175 2.47 14.01 9.92
C THR A 175 1.98 13.65 8.52
N ALA A 176 2.37 12.49 7.99
CA ALA A 176 1.87 11.98 6.72
C ALA A 176 0.34 11.80 6.68
N LEU A 177 -0.30 11.53 7.83
CA LEU A 177 -1.77 11.41 7.97
C LEU A 177 -2.45 12.69 8.46
N ASN A 178 -1.76 13.81 8.57
CA ASN A 178 -2.31 15.09 9.03
C ASN A 178 -2.46 16.05 7.85
N ASP A 179 -3.60 15.98 7.18
CA ASP A 179 -3.89 16.82 6.02
C ASP A 179 -4.20 18.28 6.38
N ASP A 180 -4.74 18.53 7.56
CA ASP A 180 -5.05 19.90 8.01
C ASP A 180 -3.81 20.82 8.11
N GLU A 181 -2.64 20.25 8.44
CA GLU A 181 -1.44 21.03 8.71
C GLU A 181 -0.27 20.72 7.76
N TYR A 182 -0.28 19.56 7.10
CA TYR A 182 0.83 19.08 6.28
C TYR A 182 0.45 18.81 4.81
N TRP A 183 -0.74 19.28 4.41
CA TRP A 183 -1.09 19.47 3.01
C TRP A 183 -1.23 20.97 2.75
N ALA A 184 -0.98 21.40 1.54
CA ALA A 184 -1.23 22.76 1.11
C ALA A 184 -2.72 22.98 0.88
N HIS A 185 -3.17 24.22 1.05
CA HIS A 185 -4.57 24.58 0.92
C HIS A 185 -4.77 25.43 -0.34
N GLY A 186 -5.71 25.03 -1.16
CA GLY A 186 -6.20 25.87 -2.25
C GLY A 186 -7.16 26.93 -1.73
N SER A 187 -7.30 28.00 -2.47
CA SER A 187 -8.27 29.04 -2.16
C SER A 187 -9.68 28.46 -2.24
N VAL A 188 -10.33 28.39 -1.07
CA VAL A 188 -11.78 28.27 -1.00
C VAL A 188 -12.33 29.66 -1.18
N ASP A 189 -12.89 29.98 -2.33
CA ASP A 189 -13.42 31.32 -2.52
C ASP A 189 -14.58 31.56 -1.57
N VAL A 190 -14.41 32.52 -0.69
CA VAL A 190 -15.46 33.04 0.19
C VAL A 190 -16.68 33.58 -0.57
N ASN A 191 -16.60 33.65 -1.90
CA ASN A 191 -17.65 34.08 -2.79
C ASN A 191 -18.53 32.92 -3.31
N ASP A 192 -18.18 31.66 -3.05
CA ASP A 192 -19.04 30.52 -3.37
C ASP A 192 -20.41 30.66 -2.71
N TYR A 193 -21.48 30.53 -3.48
CA TYR A 193 -22.83 30.68 -2.93
C TYR A 193 -23.85 29.73 -3.55
N GLU A 194 -24.84 29.37 -2.74
CA GLU A 194 -26.01 28.61 -3.21
C GLU A 194 -26.88 29.51 -4.11
N THR A 195 -27.28 29.01 -5.26
CA THR A 195 -28.12 29.70 -6.24
C THR A 195 -29.28 28.80 -6.69
N ASN A 196 -29.95 29.13 -7.77
CA ASN A 196 -31.01 28.32 -8.38
C ASN A 196 -30.66 27.97 -9.83
N GLU A 197 -31.49 27.09 -10.43
CA GLU A 197 -31.28 26.59 -11.79
C GLU A 197 -31.14 27.70 -12.84
N THR A 198 -31.87 28.78 -12.70
CA THR A 198 -32.01 29.83 -13.72
C THR A 198 -31.15 31.05 -13.46
N ALA A 199 -30.76 31.32 -12.20
CA ALA A 199 -29.95 32.48 -11.90
C ALA A 199 -28.50 32.29 -12.45
N PRO A 200 -27.95 33.28 -13.17
CA PRO A 200 -26.56 33.22 -13.60
C PRO A 200 -25.63 33.31 -12.40
N CYS A 201 -24.46 32.70 -12.50
CA CYS A 201 -23.35 32.97 -11.60
C CYS A 201 -22.66 34.28 -11.96
N ASN A 202 -21.89 34.86 -11.04
CA ASN A 202 -21.04 36.02 -11.30
C ASN A 202 -19.99 35.68 -12.39
N ASP A 203 -19.43 36.70 -13.01
CA ASP A 203 -18.38 36.51 -14.02
C ASP A 203 -17.18 35.76 -13.41
N GLY A 204 -16.71 34.76 -14.12
CA GLY A 204 -15.61 33.89 -13.67
C GLY A 204 -16.04 32.64 -12.92
N MET A 205 -17.27 32.58 -12.41
CA MET A 205 -17.76 31.45 -11.64
C MET A 205 -18.42 30.37 -12.49
N VAL A 206 -18.28 29.11 -12.08
CA VAL A 206 -18.90 27.95 -12.71
C VAL A 206 -20.16 27.54 -11.95
N LYS A 207 -21.27 27.35 -12.68
CA LYS A 207 -22.49 26.80 -12.08
C LYS A 207 -22.39 25.29 -11.93
N TYR A 208 -22.58 24.86 -10.70
CA TYR A 208 -22.55 23.44 -10.32
C TYR A 208 -23.89 23.02 -9.73
N GLN A 209 -24.34 21.79 -10.04
CA GLN A 209 -25.55 21.19 -9.49
C GLN A 209 -25.23 19.96 -8.64
N SER A 210 -25.69 19.96 -7.38
CA SER A 210 -25.64 18.80 -6.49
C SER A 210 -27.07 18.42 -6.04
N GLY A 211 -27.59 17.34 -6.55
CA GLY A 211 -28.98 16.94 -6.32
C GLY A 211 -29.96 18.02 -6.84
N ASN A 212 -30.76 18.57 -5.93
CA ASN A 212 -31.71 19.67 -6.24
C ASN A 212 -31.17 21.06 -5.95
N LYS A 213 -29.89 21.19 -5.60
CA LYS A 213 -29.24 22.46 -5.27
C LYS A 213 -28.27 22.87 -6.35
N TYR A 214 -28.13 24.19 -6.54
CA TYR A 214 -27.18 24.81 -7.46
C TYR A 214 -26.25 25.71 -6.69
N TYR A 215 -24.98 25.72 -7.08
CA TYR A 215 -23.92 26.53 -6.49
C TYR A 215 -23.20 27.30 -7.60
N CYS A 216 -22.77 28.49 -7.28
CA CYS A 216 -21.79 29.21 -8.08
C CYS A 216 -20.44 29.09 -7.38
N LEU A 217 -19.47 28.55 -8.08
CA LEU A 217 -18.13 28.25 -7.56
C LEU A 217 -17.12 29.03 -8.39
N ASP A 218 -16.18 29.67 -7.74
CA ASP A 218 -15.10 30.41 -8.38
C ASP A 218 -13.96 29.51 -8.86
N TYR A 219 -14.28 28.34 -9.24
CA TYR A 219 -13.37 27.26 -9.50
C TYR A 219 -13.52 26.73 -10.92
N VAL A 220 -12.39 26.53 -11.59
CA VAL A 220 -12.32 25.90 -12.91
C VAL A 220 -11.84 24.47 -12.75
N ASN A 221 -12.65 23.49 -13.17
CA ASN A 221 -12.21 22.08 -13.16
C ASN A 221 -10.92 21.91 -13.96
N GLY A 222 -9.89 21.28 -13.34
CA GLY A 222 -8.56 21.16 -13.93
C GLY A 222 -7.60 22.29 -13.59
N GLU A 223 -7.99 23.20 -12.70
CA GLU A 223 -7.12 24.23 -12.14
C GLU A 223 -7.34 24.35 -10.63
N LEU A 224 -6.29 24.61 -9.87
CA LEU A 224 -6.34 24.95 -8.46
C LEU A 224 -5.41 26.13 -8.22
N GLU A 225 -5.85 27.09 -7.42
CA GLU A 225 -5.06 28.21 -6.93
C GLU A 225 -4.75 27.98 -5.44
N ASP A 226 -3.48 28.05 -5.06
CA ASP A 226 -3.05 27.98 -3.67
C ASP A 226 -3.50 29.24 -2.92
N ASP A 227 -3.97 29.10 -1.69
CA ASP A 227 -4.39 30.25 -0.87
C ASP A 227 -3.22 31.03 -0.28
N ASN A 228 -2.01 30.56 -0.53
CA ASN A 228 -0.74 31.08 -0.04
C ASN A 228 -0.68 31.24 1.48
N SER A 229 -1.45 30.45 2.22
CA SER A 229 -1.40 30.41 3.68
C SER A 229 -0.22 29.55 4.15
N SER A 230 0.38 29.98 5.26
CA SER A 230 1.42 29.19 5.94
C SER A 230 0.78 28.34 7.02
N TYR A 231 1.13 27.06 7.06
CA TYR A 231 0.70 26.09 8.06
C TYR A 231 1.90 25.48 8.79
N SER A 232 1.68 24.49 9.64
CA SER A 232 2.74 23.88 10.45
C SER A 232 3.91 23.37 9.61
N GLY A 233 4.92 24.20 9.43
CA GLY A 233 6.17 23.83 8.78
C GLY A 233 6.30 24.14 7.29
N HIS A 234 5.31 24.78 6.66
CA HIS A 234 5.46 25.24 5.28
C HIS A 234 4.86 26.63 5.04
N ASP A 235 5.42 27.35 4.12
CA ASP A 235 4.85 28.56 3.54
C ASP A 235 3.89 28.19 2.40
N GLY A 236 3.04 29.12 1.96
CA GLY A 236 2.20 28.92 0.77
C GLY A 236 3.04 28.72 -0.51
N LEU A 237 2.41 28.23 -1.57
CA LEU A 237 3.10 27.83 -2.80
C LEU A 237 3.93 28.96 -3.44
N ILE A 238 3.42 30.20 -3.41
CA ILE A 238 4.16 31.37 -3.95
C ILE A 238 5.41 31.61 -3.13
N ASP A 239 5.27 31.66 -1.80
CA ASP A 239 6.35 32.03 -0.87
C ASP A 239 7.39 30.91 -0.72
N SER A 240 6.99 29.65 -0.91
CA SER A 240 7.91 28.50 -0.93
C SER A 240 8.89 28.53 -2.10
N GLY A 241 8.54 29.22 -3.19
CA GLY A 241 9.35 29.22 -4.42
C GLY A 241 9.29 27.92 -5.22
N VAL A 242 8.47 26.95 -4.83
CA VAL A 242 8.28 25.69 -5.56
C VAL A 242 7.63 25.94 -6.91
N ASN A 243 8.16 25.32 -7.96
CA ASN A 243 7.51 25.26 -9.26
C ASN A 243 6.78 23.92 -9.42
N ALA A 244 5.45 23.95 -9.38
CA ALA A 244 4.62 22.76 -9.45
C ALA A 244 4.63 22.07 -10.83
N THR A 245 5.02 22.75 -11.91
CA THR A 245 4.99 22.17 -13.28
C THR A 245 5.83 20.91 -13.36
N GLY A 246 5.24 19.81 -13.84
CA GLY A 246 5.87 18.51 -13.96
C GLY A 246 5.80 17.63 -12.70
N ALA A 247 5.32 18.16 -11.57
CA ALA A 247 5.01 17.34 -10.40
C ALA A 247 3.71 16.56 -10.58
N ILE A 248 3.48 15.57 -9.73
CA ILE A 248 2.16 14.98 -9.52
C ILE A 248 1.51 15.71 -8.34
N ALA A 249 0.33 16.28 -8.56
CA ALA A 249 -0.50 16.80 -7.50
C ALA A 249 -1.44 15.69 -6.99
N VAL A 250 -1.43 15.44 -5.69
CA VAL A 250 -2.41 14.62 -4.99
C VAL A 250 -3.45 15.56 -4.43
N LEU A 251 -4.68 15.46 -4.93
CA LEU A 251 -5.73 16.46 -4.82
C LEU A 251 -6.89 15.93 -3.97
N ASN A 252 -7.02 16.41 -2.73
CA ASN A 252 -8.19 16.20 -1.89
C ASN A 252 -9.14 17.42 -2.04
N ILE A 253 -9.82 17.49 -3.19
CA ILE A 253 -10.65 18.62 -3.59
C ILE A 253 -12.14 18.34 -3.54
N GLY A 254 -12.53 17.14 -3.13
CA GLY A 254 -13.93 16.74 -3.04
C GLY A 254 -14.22 15.88 -1.83
N SER A 255 -15.51 15.58 -1.60
CA SER A 255 -15.90 14.61 -0.56
C SER A 255 -15.52 13.20 -0.99
N PHE A 256 -15.06 12.39 -0.05
CA PHE A 256 -14.81 10.94 -0.17
C PHE A 256 -13.87 10.49 -1.30
N ARG A 257 -13.11 11.39 -1.91
CA ARG A 257 -12.16 11.05 -2.99
C ARG A 257 -10.96 11.96 -3.00
N THR A 258 -9.86 11.37 -3.40
CA THR A 258 -8.60 12.02 -3.73
C THR A 258 -8.20 11.61 -5.15
N TRP A 259 -7.57 12.50 -5.87
CA TRP A 259 -7.09 12.23 -7.24
C TRP A 259 -5.62 12.56 -7.34
N SER A 260 -4.84 11.79 -8.05
CA SER A 260 -3.52 12.24 -8.49
C SER A 260 -3.53 12.62 -9.97
N ARG A 261 -2.89 13.74 -10.29
CA ARG A 261 -2.82 14.30 -11.64
C ARG A 261 -1.47 14.95 -11.91
N ASN A 262 -0.97 14.79 -13.11
CA ASN A 262 0.23 15.51 -13.54
C ASN A 262 -0.08 17.01 -13.67
N VAL A 263 0.76 17.84 -13.07
CA VAL A 263 0.68 19.30 -13.18
C VAL A 263 1.26 19.72 -14.53
N THR A 264 0.43 20.30 -15.38
CA THR A 264 0.80 20.67 -16.75
C THR A 264 1.36 22.09 -16.85
N SER A 265 0.94 22.99 -15.97
CA SER A 265 1.48 24.35 -15.88
C SER A 265 1.30 24.93 -14.48
N HIS A 266 2.13 25.89 -14.11
CA HIS A 266 2.07 26.62 -12.86
C HIS A 266 2.32 28.12 -13.10
N ASN A 267 1.44 28.95 -12.59
CA ASN A 267 1.60 30.41 -12.56
C ASN A 267 2.18 30.81 -11.21
N THR A 268 3.48 31.04 -11.16
CA THR A 268 4.20 31.41 -9.93
C THR A 268 3.83 32.78 -9.36
N SER A 269 3.01 33.57 -10.08
CA SER A 269 2.59 34.90 -9.62
C SER A 269 1.38 34.87 -8.71
N ASN A 270 0.50 33.88 -8.87
CA ASN A 270 -0.73 33.73 -8.10
C ASN A 270 -0.89 32.32 -7.50
N GLY A 271 0.10 31.42 -7.69
CA GLY A 271 0.05 30.08 -7.14
C GLY A 271 -0.93 29.12 -7.85
N SER A 272 -1.52 29.51 -8.98
CA SER A 272 -2.41 28.59 -9.69
C SER A 272 -1.65 27.58 -10.53
N PHE A 273 -2.15 26.35 -10.59
CA PHE A 273 -1.62 25.31 -11.45
C PHE A 273 -2.73 24.49 -12.11
N THR A 274 -2.43 23.95 -13.29
CA THR A 274 -3.39 23.20 -14.10
C THR A 274 -3.06 21.73 -14.15
N PHE A 275 -4.10 20.91 -14.25
CA PHE A 275 -4.02 19.45 -14.32
C PHE A 275 -5.17 18.90 -15.18
N GLN A 276 -5.11 17.61 -15.53
CA GLN A 276 -6.21 16.95 -16.21
C GLN A 276 -7.47 16.97 -15.34
N GLU A 277 -8.60 17.40 -15.91
CA GLU A 277 -9.89 17.45 -15.21
C GLU A 277 -10.21 16.14 -14.47
N VAL A 278 -10.77 16.28 -13.28
CA VAL A 278 -11.36 15.17 -12.53
C VAL A 278 -12.83 15.00 -12.91
N PRO A 279 -13.43 13.79 -12.75
CA PRO A 279 -14.83 13.57 -13.09
C PRO A 279 -15.77 14.49 -12.30
N SER A 280 -16.45 15.39 -12.99
CA SER A 280 -17.30 16.43 -12.37
C SER A 280 -18.52 15.89 -11.59
N SER A 281 -18.97 14.66 -11.88
CA SER A 281 -20.06 14.01 -11.16
C SER A 281 -19.68 13.54 -9.75
N GLU A 282 -18.41 13.51 -9.42
CA GLU A 282 -17.90 12.86 -8.22
C GLU A 282 -17.27 13.83 -7.22
N TRP A 283 -17.28 15.11 -7.53
CA TRP A 283 -16.71 16.10 -6.64
C TRP A 283 -17.77 17.06 -6.09
N LYS A 284 -17.51 17.56 -4.92
CA LYS A 284 -18.38 18.50 -4.22
C LYS A 284 -17.65 19.74 -3.73
N TYR A 285 -16.44 20.00 -4.19
CA TYR A 285 -15.58 21.16 -3.85
C TYR A 285 -15.75 21.65 -2.40
N LYS A 286 -15.55 20.71 -1.47
CA LYS A 286 -15.65 21.02 -0.03
C LYS A 286 -14.30 21.26 0.60
N HIS A 287 -13.28 20.71 -0.01
CA HIS A 287 -11.91 20.75 0.46
C HIS A 287 -11.04 21.18 -0.71
N HIS A 288 -10.00 21.86 -0.44
CA HIS A 288 -9.04 22.30 -1.45
C HIS A 288 -7.64 22.01 -0.94
N MET A 289 -7.43 20.77 -0.45
CA MET A 289 -6.15 20.35 0.08
C MET A 289 -5.39 19.57 -0.98
N TYR A 290 -4.08 19.73 -1.00
CA TYR A 290 -3.23 19.01 -1.93
C TYR A 290 -1.81 18.90 -1.41
N PHE A 291 -1.05 17.99 -1.99
CA PHE A 291 0.40 18.03 -1.93
C PHE A 291 0.99 17.72 -3.31
N LEU A 292 2.21 18.19 -3.54
CA LEU A 292 2.98 17.93 -4.75
C LEU A 292 4.01 16.84 -4.46
N THR A 293 4.26 15.95 -5.43
CA THR A 293 5.27 14.91 -5.32
C THR A 293 5.88 14.58 -6.69
N GLN A 294 6.81 13.65 -6.74
CA GLN A 294 7.43 13.15 -7.97
C GLN A 294 8.14 14.22 -8.79
N LYS A 295 8.94 15.03 -8.13
CA LYS A 295 9.82 16.01 -8.76
C LYS A 295 11.11 16.16 -7.94
N LEU A 296 12.26 16.19 -8.63
CA LEU A 296 13.56 16.23 -7.95
C LEU A 296 13.74 17.49 -7.09
N GLU A 297 13.18 18.63 -7.52
CA GLU A 297 13.27 19.90 -6.79
C GLU A 297 12.47 19.91 -5.48
N LEU A 298 11.63 18.91 -5.23
CA LEU A 298 10.93 18.70 -3.96
C LEU A 298 11.74 17.89 -2.96
N LEU A 299 12.89 17.36 -3.36
CA LEU A 299 13.82 16.66 -2.49
C LEU A 299 14.65 17.69 -1.72
N ASP A 300 14.08 18.26 -0.67
CA ASP A 300 14.63 19.41 0.04
C ASP A 300 14.90 19.19 1.53
N VAL A 301 14.41 18.07 2.11
CA VAL A 301 14.67 17.72 3.52
C VAL A 301 15.26 16.31 3.69
N PRO A 302 16.05 16.07 4.76
CA PRO A 302 16.59 14.75 5.06
C PRO A 302 15.49 13.70 5.29
N GLY A 303 15.69 12.50 4.72
CA GLY A 303 14.74 11.40 4.80
C GLY A 303 13.80 11.32 3.59
N GLU A 304 14.02 12.16 2.60
CA GLU A 304 13.27 12.10 1.35
C GLU A 304 14.07 11.46 0.23
N TRP A 305 13.33 10.90 -0.74
CA TRP A 305 13.88 10.28 -1.93
C TRP A 305 13.02 10.57 -3.16
N PHE A 306 13.65 10.52 -4.34
CA PHE A 306 13.00 10.67 -5.64
C PHE A 306 13.52 9.63 -6.63
N PHE A 307 12.62 9.07 -7.44
CA PHE A 307 12.98 8.15 -8.52
C PHE A 307 12.70 8.81 -9.86
N ASP A 308 13.74 8.97 -10.67
CA ASP A 308 13.64 9.53 -12.01
C ASP A 308 13.32 8.42 -13.02
N HIS A 309 12.02 8.16 -13.20
CA HIS A 309 11.51 7.17 -14.12
C HIS A 309 11.68 7.55 -15.60
N GLU A 310 11.94 8.83 -15.89
CA GLU A 310 12.25 9.31 -17.25
C GLU A 310 13.74 9.12 -17.58
N SER A 311 14.58 8.86 -16.59
CA SER A 311 15.98 8.58 -16.77
C SER A 311 16.18 7.25 -17.52
N ALA A 312 17.04 7.24 -18.50
CA ALA A 312 17.41 6.01 -19.22
C ALA A 312 18.11 4.96 -18.31
N THR A 313 18.49 5.36 -17.11
CA THR A 313 19.27 4.56 -16.14
C THR A 313 18.53 4.29 -14.84
N ASN A 314 17.21 4.53 -14.77
CA ASN A 314 16.41 4.33 -13.54
C ASN A 314 17.10 4.96 -12.32
N THR A 315 17.32 6.27 -12.34
CA THR A 315 18.12 6.94 -11.31
C THR A 315 17.31 7.23 -10.07
N VAL A 316 17.79 6.79 -8.90
CA VAL A 316 17.23 7.16 -7.60
C VAL A 316 18.07 8.26 -6.95
N TYR A 317 17.41 9.21 -6.30
CA TYR A 317 18.01 10.29 -5.50
C TYR A 317 17.54 10.13 -4.07
N TYR A 318 18.44 10.40 -3.11
CA TYR A 318 18.13 10.29 -1.69
C TYR A 318 18.94 11.28 -0.86
N MET A 319 18.33 11.86 0.15
CA MET A 319 18.97 12.71 1.15
C MET A 319 18.91 11.99 2.52
N PRO A 320 20.00 11.39 2.99
CA PRO A 320 20.02 10.65 4.26
C PRO A 320 19.62 11.48 5.47
N ARG A 321 18.80 10.91 6.38
CA ARG A 321 18.26 11.60 7.57
C ARG A 321 19.34 12.15 8.49
N ASP A 322 20.44 11.46 8.63
CA ASP A 322 21.53 11.78 9.56
C ASP A 322 22.80 12.26 8.85
N GLY A 323 22.72 12.46 7.52
CA GLY A 323 23.87 12.85 6.70
C GLY A 323 24.89 11.74 6.44
N SER A 324 24.58 10.49 6.76
CA SER A 324 25.44 9.33 6.48
C SER A 324 25.69 9.14 4.99
N ASP A 325 26.79 8.46 4.65
CA ASP A 325 27.02 7.99 3.29
C ASP A 325 26.08 6.81 3.00
N PRO A 326 25.19 6.90 1.97
CA PRO A 326 24.28 5.82 1.62
C PRO A 326 24.96 4.51 1.25
N ASN A 327 26.23 4.53 0.87
CA ASN A 327 27.00 3.31 0.62
C ASN A 327 27.25 2.46 1.87
N ASP A 328 27.11 3.07 3.05
CA ASP A 328 27.28 2.41 4.36
C ASP A 328 25.94 1.99 4.98
N LEU A 329 24.80 2.30 4.34
CA LEU A 329 23.46 2.00 4.82
C LEU A 329 22.88 0.76 4.10
N ASN A 330 21.99 0.06 4.79
CA ASN A 330 21.16 -0.99 4.19
C ASN A 330 19.96 -0.36 3.49
N ILE A 331 20.17 0.05 2.24
CA ILE A 331 19.13 0.67 1.40
C ILE A 331 18.55 -0.37 0.47
N ARG A 332 17.23 -0.52 0.55
CA ARG A 332 16.46 -1.45 -0.27
C ARG A 332 15.34 -0.72 -1.00
N MET A 333 14.94 -1.22 -2.14
CA MET A 333 13.80 -0.68 -2.87
C MET A 333 12.84 -1.79 -3.32
N LYS A 334 11.55 -1.51 -3.26
CA LYS A 334 10.49 -2.41 -3.75
C LYS A 334 10.58 -2.54 -5.26
N THR A 335 10.62 -3.78 -5.73
CA THR A 335 10.73 -4.13 -7.16
C THR A 335 9.71 -5.20 -7.57
N GLN A 336 8.99 -5.75 -6.61
CA GLN A 336 8.06 -6.87 -6.83
C GLN A 336 6.72 -6.60 -6.13
N PRO A 337 5.59 -6.64 -6.87
CA PRO A 337 4.27 -6.41 -6.27
C PRO A 337 3.76 -7.60 -5.47
N TYR A 338 3.83 -8.79 -6.02
CA TYR A 338 3.26 -10.01 -5.45
C TYR A 338 4.33 -11.07 -5.20
N ALA A 339 4.29 -11.67 -4.01
CA ALA A 339 5.11 -12.85 -3.69
C ALA A 339 4.33 -14.14 -3.90
N ILE A 340 3.00 -14.12 -3.76
CA ILE A 340 2.12 -15.27 -3.98
C ILE A 340 1.11 -14.94 -5.07
N LEU A 341 1.06 -15.77 -6.07
CA LEU A 341 0.07 -15.77 -7.13
C LEU A 341 -0.64 -17.12 -7.16
N CYS A 342 -1.96 -17.08 -7.23
CA CYS A 342 -2.81 -18.25 -7.49
C CYS A 342 -3.82 -17.86 -8.57
N SER A 343 -4.01 -18.73 -9.55
CA SER A 343 -5.00 -18.55 -10.62
C SER A 343 -5.59 -19.91 -10.99
N ASP A 344 -6.92 -20.01 -10.97
CA ASP A 344 -7.66 -21.21 -11.37
C ASP A 344 -7.38 -22.47 -10.49
N ASP A 345 -6.84 -22.32 -9.25
CA ASP A 345 -6.50 -23.45 -8.37
C ASP A 345 -7.18 -23.33 -7.00
N ASP A 346 -8.09 -24.25 -6.70
CA ASP A 346 -8.94 -24.24 -5.52
C ASP A 346 -8.26 -24.75 -4.25
N GLY A 347 -8.68 -24.24 -3.10
CA GLY A 347 -8.36 -24.79 -1.78
C GLY A 347 -6.88 -24.72 -1.41
N VAL A 348 -6.13 -23.79 -2.00
CA VAL A 348 -4.73 -23.56 -1.60
C VAL A 348 -4.67 -22.91 -0.22
N VAL A 349 -3.67 -23.27 0.58
CA VAL A 349 -3.46 -22.69 1.91
C VAL A 349 -2.05 -22.16 2.00
N VAL A 350 -1.92 -20.85 2.33
CA VAL A 350 -0.64 -20.18 2.60
C VAL A 350 -0.60 -19.76 4.06
N GLU A 351 0.40 -20.20 4.82
CA GLU A 351 0.38 -20.05 6.26
C GLU A 351 1.75 -19.70 6.87
N GLY A 352 1.76 -18.65 7.72
CA GLY A 352 2.88 -18.36 8.64
C GLY A 352 3.97 -17.46 8.09
N PHE A 353 3.76 -16.79 6.96
CA PHE A 353 4.76 -15.96 6.30
C PHE A 353 4.75 -14.51 6.79
N ASP A 354 5.93 -13.93 6.86
CA ASP A 354 6.12 -12.49 6.91
C ASP A 354 6.34 -11.98 5.48
N TYR A 355 5.52 -11.00 5.04
CA TYR A 355 5.68 -10.32 3.76
C TYR A 355 6.30 -8.95 4.01
N PHE A 356 7.37 -8.64 3.31
CA PHE A 356 7.98 -7.32 3.31
C PHE A 356 7.92 -6.70 1.93
N ALA A 357 7.30 -5.53 1.81
CA ALA A 357 7.19 -4.78 0.55
C ALA A 357 6.60 -5.60 -0.62
N THR A 358 5.74 -6.55 -0.31
CA THR A 358 5.06 -7.43 -1.28
C THR A 358 3.78 -7.98 -0.68
N THR A 359 2.94 -8.61 -1.49
CA THR A 359 1.67 -9.18 -1.05
C THR A 359 1.26 -10.41 -1.86
N PHE A 360 -0.03 -10.74 -1.87
CA PHE A 360 -0.61 -11.88 -2.59
C PHE A 360 -1.74 -11.46 -3.53
N SER A 361 -1.97 -12.26 -4.55
CA SER A 361 -3.13 -12.19 -5.45
C SER A 361 -3.69 -13.60 -5.68
N LEU A 362 -4.96 -13.77 -5.35
CA LEU A 362 -5.76 -14.97 -5.63
C LEU A 362 -6.84 -14.58 -6.65
N ASP A 363 -6.93 -15.30 -7.76
CA ASP A 363 -7.86 -15.06 -8.85
C ASP A 363 -8.50 -16.39 -9.27
N ASP A 364 -9.84 -16.52 -9.13
CA ASP A 364 -10.59 -17.76 -9.36
C ASP A 364 -10.03 -18.97 -8.58
N CYS A 365 -9.78 -18.76 -7.27
CA CYS A 365 -9.14 -19.74 -6.36
C CYS A 365 -10.08 -20.07 -5.19
N ASP A 366 -11.20 -20.75 -5.45
CA ASP A 366 -12.25 -21.05 -4.48
C ASP A 366 -11.73 -21.77 -3.22
N GLY A 367 -12.23 -21.34 -2.05
CA GLY A 367 -11.91 -21.97 -0.76
C GLY A 367 -10.45 -21.84 -0.32
N SER A 368 -9.70 -20.94 -0.93
CA SER A 368 -8.29 -20.72 -0.59
C SER A 368 -8.12 -19.86 0.66
N GLU A 369 -6.96 -19.97 1.31
CA GLU A 369 -6.74 -19.39 2.62
C GLU A 369 -5.35 -18.76 2.75
N ILE A 370 -5.29 -17.54 3.32
CA ILE A 370 -4.06 -16.89 3.80
C ILE A 370 -4.18 -16.76 5.31
N ARG A 371 -3.23 -17.31 6.06
CA ARG A 371 -3.34 -17.39 7.52
C ARG A 371 -2.06 -17.03 8.26
N ASN A 372 -2.22 -16.49 9.50
CA ASN A 372 -1.12 -16.32 10.46
C ASN A 372 0.07 -15.59 9.84
N SER A 373 -0.18 -14.52 9.09
CA SER A 373 0.82 -13.83 8.29
C SER A 373 0.90 -12.35 8.64
N THR A 374 2.10 -11.78 8.57
CA THR A 374 2.31 -10.33 8.74
C THR A 374 2.70 -9.73 7.40
N LEU A 375 1.99 -8.68 6.98
CA LEU A 375 2.23 -7.97 5.73
C LEU A 375 2.66 -6.53 6.07
N LEU A 376 3.93 -6.22 5.86
CA LEU A 376 4.51 -4.88 6.06
C LEU A 376 4.74 -4.22 4.71
N TYR A 377 4.16 -3.05 4.50
CA TYR A 377 4.13 -2.31 3.22
C TYR A 377 3.57 -3.13 2.04
N PRO A 378 2.44 -3.85 2.21
CA PRO A 378 1.95 -4.75 1.18
C PRO A 378 1.43 -4.02 -0.06
N SER A 379 0.64 -2.96 0.15
CA SER A 379 0.01 -2.19 -0.92
C SER A 379 0.76 -0.90 -1.18
N THR A 380 0.77 -0.46 -2.43
CA THR A 380 1.42 0.79 -2.83
C THR A 380 0.88 1.34 -4.14
N SER A 381 0.88 2.67 -4.26
CA SER A 381 0.74 3.36 -5.54
C SER A 381 2.04 3.28 -6.35
N LYS A 382 1.94 3.52 -7.65
CA LYS A 382 3.10 3.64 -8.55
C LYS A 382 3.41 5.09 -8.91
N ARG A 383 3.02 6.05 -8.07
CA ARG A 383 3.30 7.46 -8.36
C ARG A 383 4.78 7.76 -8.50
N SER A 384 5.63 7.08 -7.76
CA SER A 384 7.08 7.19 -7.92
C SER A 384 7.62 6.76 -9.29
N LEU A 385 6.83 6.02 -10.06
CA LEU A 385 7.09 5.71 -11.46
C LEU A 385 6.37 6.67 -12.44
N GLY A 386 5.88 7.82 -11.96
CA GLY A 386 5.16 8.80 -12.78
C GLY A 386 3.70 8.43 -13.09
N HIS A 387 3.20 7.33 -12.55
CA HIS A 387 1.81 6.91 -12.78
C HIS A 387 0.85 7.69 -11.89
N ALA A 388 0.05 8.54 -12.51
CA ALA A 388 -1.02 9.27 -11.85
C ALA A 388 -2.38 8.83 -12.40
N GLY A 389 -3.42 8.81 -11.54
CA GLY A 389 -4.78 8.46 -11.94
C GLY A 389 -5.28 7.13 -11.41
N GLU A 390 -6.53 6.82 -11.75
CA GLU A 390 -7.35 5.78 -11.13
C GLU A 390 -7.22 4.39 -11.80
N ASP A 391 -6.24 4.21 -12.68
CA ASP A 391 -6.03 2.92 -13.34
C ASP A 391 -5.56 1.87 -12.33
N MET A 392 -6.15 0.68 -12.39
CA MET A 392 -5.77 -0.44 -11.51
C MET A 392 -4.30 -0.82 -11.65
N ASP A 393 -3.69 -0.60 -12.83
CA ASP A 393 -2.28 -0.87 -13.09
C ASP A 393 -1.34 0.12 -12.36
N ASN A 394 -1.89 1.24 -11.87
CA ASN A 394 -1.14 2.26 -11.15
C ASN A 394 -0.94 1.96 -9.66
N ARG A 395 -1.39 0.80 -9.18
CA ARG A 395 -1.27 0.39 -7.78
C ARG A 395 -1.25 -1.12 -7.61
N HIS A 396 -0.75 -1.56 -6.46
CA HIS A 396 -0.79 -2.96 -6.03
C HIS A 396 -1.49 -3.05 -4.69
N VAL A 397 -2.34 -4.06 -4.53
CA VAL A 397 -3.16 -4.29 -3.33
C VAL A 397 -3.23 -5.79 -3.05
N SER A 398 -3.33 -6.19 -1.79
CA SER A 398 -3.67 -7.57 -1.42
C SER A 398 -5.04 -7.92 -2.00
N ARG A 399 -5.14 -9.00 -2.77
CA ARG A 399 -6.28 -9.20 -3.64
C ARG A 399 -6.83 -10.62 -3.61
N VAL A 400 -8.19 -10.70 -3.68
CA VAL A 400 -8.93 -11.96 -3.90
C VAL A 400 -10.06 -11.68 -4.90
N ASP A 401 -9.87 -12.08 -6.15
CA ASP A 401 -10.78 -11.78 -7.24
C ASP A 401 -11.53 -13.04 -7.69
N ASP A 402 -12.83 -12.89 -8.02
CA ASP A 402 -13.72 -13.94 -8.51
C ASP A 402 -13.70 -15.27 -7.71
N CYS A 403 -13.47 -15.20 -6.40
CA CYS A 403 -13.34 -16.36 -5.52
C CYS A 403 -14.57 -16.57 -4.63
N ILE A 404 -14.87 -17.84 -4.31
CA ILE A 404 -15.94 -18.26 -3.42
C ILE A 404 -15.36 -18.93 -2.17
N GLY A 405 -15.70 -18.41 -0.98
CA GLY A 405 -15.36 -19.03 0.30
C GLY A 405 -13.90 -18.90 0.72
N CYS A 406 -13.18 -17.93 0.17
CA CYS A 406 -11.80 -17.65 0.58
C CYS A 406 -11.73 -17.07 1.99
N LEU A 407 -10.64 -17.35 2.71
CA LEU A 407 -10.42 -16.96 4.09
C LEU A 407 -9.07 -16.26 4.27
N ILE A 408 -9.13 -15.04 4.79
CA ILE A 408 -7.99 -14.29 5.32
C ILE A 408 -8.14 -14.29 6.83
N ASP A 409 -7.27 -14.99 7.56
CA ASP A 409 -7.43 -15.19 9.00
C ASP A 409 -6.14 -14.94 9.76
N SER A 410 -6.23 -14.18 10.85
CA SER A 410 -5.08 -13.90 11.73
C SER A 410 -3.91 -13.26 10.98
N CYS A 411 -4.22 -12.26 10.14
CA CYS A 411 -3.23 -11.54 9.34
C CYS A 411 -3.13 -10.08 9.79
N ASP A 412 -1.90 -9.55 9.80
CA ASP A 412 -1.61 -8.15 10.10
C ASP A 412 -1.28 -7.40 8.80
N PHE A 413 -2.02 -6.33 8.49
CA PHE A 413 -1.78 -5.44 7.36
C PHE A 413 -1.27 -4.10 7.88
N LEU A 414 -0.03 -3.76 7.57
CA LEU A 414 0.68 -2.68 8.22
C LEU A 414 1.28 -1.73 7.19
N TYR A 415 1.02 -0.42 7.34
CA TYR A 415 1.61 0.66 6.56
C TYR A 415 1.40 0.51 5.05
N THR A 416 0.21 0.80 4.58
CA THR A 416 -0.10 0.77 3.15
C THR A 416 -0.14 2.16 2.53
N ASP A 417 0.30 2.27 1.30
CA ASP A 417 0.06 3.43 0.43
C ASP A 417 -1.09 3.08 -0.54
N GLY A 418 -2.29 3.02 -0.03
CA GLY A 418 -3.50 2.59 -0.70
C GLY A 418 -4.34 1.65 0.15
N ALA A 419 -5.40 1.08 -0.42
CA ALA A 419 -6.27 0.12 0.24
C ALA A 419 -5.47 -1.05 0.84
N ALA A 420 -5.94 -1.57 1.97
CA ALA A 420 -5.32 -2.74 2.56
C ALA A 420 -5.69 -4.03 1.82
N PHE A 421 -6.96 -4.12 1.36
CA PHE A 421 -7.48 -5.33 0.74
C PHE A 421 -8.61 -5.02 -0.25
N GLU A 422 -8.59 -5.68 -1.38
CA GLU A 422 -9.67 -5.63 -2.37
C GLU A 422 -10.07 -7.04 -2.80
N ALA A 423 -11.38 -7.26 -2.95
CA ALA A 423 -11.94 -8.44 -3.58
C ALA A 423 -12.90 -7.98 -4.67
N HIS A 424 -12.62 -8.31 -5.91
CA HIS A 424 -13.46 -7.99 -7.04
C HIS A 424 -14.19 -9.23 -7.54
N GLY A 425 -15.36 -9.02 -8.15
CA GLY A 425 -16.15 -10.09 -8.74
C GLY A 425 -17.64 -9.82 -8.70
N GLY A 426 -18.39 -10.60 -9.47
CA GLY A 426 -19.84 -10.52 -9.53
C GLY A 426 -20.52 -11.13 -8.29
N ALA A 427 -21.85 -10.92 -8.20
CA ALA A 427 -22.65 -11.50 -7.13
C ALA A 427 -22.63 -13.03 -7.06
N SER A 428 -22.20 -13.69 -8.14
CA SER A 428 -22.09 -15.15 -8.25
C SER A 428 -20.67 -15.67 -8.27
N SER A 429 -19.68 -14.85 -8.51
CA SER A 429 -18.27 -15.25 -8.58
C SER A 429 -17.47 -14.83 -7.33
N SER A 430 -17.92 -13.82 -6.58
CA SER A 430 -17.30 -13.44 -5.31
C SER A 430 -18.29 -13.62 -4.16
N GLN A 431 -18.23 -14.73 -3.44
CA GLN A 431 -19.20 -15.08 -2.40
C GLN A 431 -18.58 -15.68 -1.15
N ASN A 432 -19.16 -15.37 0.01
CA ASN A 432 -18.81 -15.96 1.29
C ASN A 432 -17.33 -15.84 1.67
N ASN A 433 -16.59 -14.93 1.05
CA ASN A 433 -15.21 -14.65 1.42
C ASN A 433 -15.18 -13.99 2.80
N THR A 434 -14.18 -14.31 3.59
CA THR A 434 -14.11 -13.89 4.98
C THR A 434 -12.75 -13.30 5.32
N ILE A 435 -12.75 -12.12 5.95
CA ILE A 435 -11.59 -11.58 6.66
C ILE A 435 -11.92 -11.67 8.15
N ASN A 436 -11.09 -12.39 8.90
CA ASN A 436 -11.34 -12.69 10.30
C ASN A 436 -10.10 -12.53 11.17
N ASN A 437 -10.29 -12.07 12.41
CA ASN A 437 -9.25 -12.00 13.45
C ASN A 437 -7.95 -11.33 12.99
N SER A 438 -8.08 -10.32 12.13
CA SER A 438 -6.96 -9.64 11.48
C SER A 438 -6.82 -8.21 11.98
N TYR A 439 -5.61 -7.64 11.82
CA TYR A 439 -5.26 -6.32 12.29
C TYR A 439 -4.84 -5.42 11.14
N PHE A 440 -5.37 -4.18 11.12
CA PHE A 440 -5.10 -3.19 10.08
C PHE A 440 -4.63 -1.90 10.72
N TYR A 441 -3.44 -1.43 10.34
CA TYR A 441 -2.83 -0.28 10.95
C TYR A 441 -2.09 0.59 9.95
N HIS A 442 -2.35 1.90 10.01
CA HIS A 442 -1.71 2.91 9.18
C HIS A 442 -1.94 2.64 7.69
N ILE A 443 -3.21 2.72 7.29
CA ILE A 443 -3.66 2.35 5.95
C ILE A 443 -3.94 3.61 5.14
N ASP A 444 -3.40 3.63 3.91
CA ASP A 444 -3.62 4.67 2.90
C ASP A 444 -3.22 6.08 3.37
N TRP A 445 -1.93 6.23 3.64
CA TRP A 445 -1.36 7.50 4.10
C TRP A 445 -1.36 8.61 3.04
N SER A 446 -1.52 8.28 1.77
CA SER A 446 -1.42 9.23 0.66
C SER A 446 -2.77 9.58 0.02
N GLY A 447 -3.86 8.94 0.44
CA GLY A 447 -5.14 9.06 -0.25
C GLY A 447 -5.04 8.52 -1.68
N SER A 448 -4.58 7.29 -1.86
CA SER A 448 -4.21 6.74 -3.16
C SER A 448 -5.41 6.59 -4.09
N ASP A 449 -5.13 6.65 -5.37
CA ASP A 449 -6.09 6.63 -6.46
C ASP A 449 -6.88 5.33 -6.53
N GLN A 450 -8.11 5.35 -6.05
CA GLN A 450 -9.10 4.29 -6.29
C GLN A 450 -10.16 4.79 -7.26
N LYS A 451 -10.64 3.91 -8.10
CA LYS A 451 -11.82 4.21 -8.93
C LYS A 451 -13.06 4.21 -8.06
N SER A 452 -13.87 5.27 -8.12
CA SER A 452 -15.09 5.37 -7.30
C SER A 452 -14.82 5.78 -5.84
N LEU A 453 -15.55 5.26 -4.87
CA LEU A 453 -15.40 5.55 -3.45
C LEU A 453 -14.07 4.99 -2.93
N MET A 454 -13.30 5.80 -2.21
CA MET A 454 -12.07 5.38 -1.55
C MET A 454 -12.36 4.53 -0.32
N THR A 455 -11.79 3.34 -0.25
CA THR A 455 -12.05 2.36 0.83
C THR A 455 -10.76 1.73 1.35
N THR A 456 -10.74 1.43 2.64
CA THR A 456 -9.66 0.63 3.24
C THR A 456 -9.83 -0.85 2.92
N ILE A 457 -11.06 -1.36 3.05
CA ILE A 457 -11.46 -2.72 2.69
C ILE A 457 -12.59 -2.64 1.69
N MET A 458 -12.42 -3.24 0.52
CA MET A 458 -13.46 -3.38 -0.48
C MET A 458 -13.64 -4.85 -0.85
N MET A 459 -14.88 -5.34 -0.77
CA MET A 459 -15.23 -6.70 -1.18
C MET A 459 -16.53 -6.65 -1.99
N ASP A 460 -16.44 -6.83 -3.30
CA ASP A 460 -17.61 -6.98 -4.16
C ASP A 460 -18.28 -8.35 -3.94
N GLY A 461 -19.46 -8.56 -4.51
CA GLY A 461 -20.14 -9.84 -4.50
C GLY A 461 -21.22 -10.00 -3.42
N THR A 462 -21.36 -11.18 -2.81
CA THR A 462 -22.50 -11.51 -1.94
C THR A 462 -22.09 -12.29 -0.70
N ALA A 463 -22.66 -11.93 0.47
CA ALA A 463 -22.50 -12.62 1.76
C ALA A 463 -21.06 -12.70 2.27
N ASN A 464 -20.20 -11.79 1.82
CA ASN A 464 -18.84 -11.69 2.31
C ASN A 464 -18.83 -11.18 3.77
N ARG A 465 -17.77 -11.48 4.51
CA ARG A 465 -17.69 -11.29 5.95
C ARG A 465 -16.44 -10.54 6.37
N PHE A 466 -16.62 -9.62 7.32
CA PHE A 466 -15.53 -8.94 8.01
C PHE A 466 -15.80 -9.05 9.53
N THR A 467 -15.06 -9.93 10.22
CA THR A 467 -15.40 -10.32 11.59
C THR A 467 -14.20 -10.40 12.50
N ASN A 468 -14.39 -9.97 13.77
CA ASN A 468 -13.35 -10.03 14.82
C ASN A 468 -12.04 -9.29 14.48
N ASN A 469 -12.10 -8.27 13.63
CA ASN A 469 -10.92 -7.53 13.20
C ASN A 469 -10.73 -6.27 14.05
N THR A 470 -9.49 -5.81 14.13
CA THR A 470 -9.15 -4.49 14.67
C THR A 470 -8.57 -3.63 13.56
N MET A 471 -9.06 -2.39 13.43
CA MET A 471 -8.60 -1.47 12.41
C MET A 471 -8.50 -0.06 12.96
N HIS A 472 -7.37 0.61 12.71
CA HIS A 472 -7.23 2.02 13.05
C HIS A 472 -6.12 2.73 12.25
N LYS A 473 -6.15 4.07 12.27
CA LYS A 473 -5.31 4.96 11.46
C LYS A 473 -5.48 4.71 9.97
N THR A 474 -6.68 5.01 9.45
CA THR A 474 -6.95 4.91 8.01
C THR A 474 -7.15 6.29 7.40
N GLY A 475 -6.57 6.53 6.22
CA GLY A 475 -6.72 7.79 5.49
C GLY A 475 -8.00 7.87 4.67
N THR A 476 -8.52 6.75 4.21
CA THR A 476 -9.70 6.68 3.31
C THR A 476 -10.99 7.16 3.95
N SER A 477 -11.91 7.67 3.14
CA SER A 477 -13.22 8.14 3.58
C SER A 477 -14.15 7.02 4.03
N ALA A 478 -14.16 5.87 3.36
CA ALA A 478 -14.96 4.72 3.75
C ALA A 478 -14.05 3.58 4.22
N THR A 479 -14.16 3.23 5.49
CA THR A 479 -13.26 2.22 6.05
C THR A 479 -13.57 0.83 5.50
N ILE A 480 -14.85 0.44 5.47
CA ILE A 480 -15.28 -0.87 5.00
C ILE A 480 -16.46 -0.71 4.02
N ARG A 481 -16.32 -1.29 2.82
CA ARG A 481 -17.40 -1.50 1.89
C ARG A 481 -17.45 -2.95 1.47
N ILE A 482 -18.55 -3.63 1.79
CA ILE A 482 -18.78 -5.04 1.42
C ILE A 482 -20.11 -5.11 0.65
N GLY A 483 -20.11 -5.80 -0.48
CA GLY A 483 -21.20 -5.88 -1.43
C GLY A 483 -22.53 -6.40 -0.85
N ASN A 484 -23.29 -7.19 -1.58
CA ASN A 484 -24.63 -7.60 -1.19
C ASN A 484 -24.67 -8.47 0.08
N ALA A 485 -25.63 -8.20 0.99
CA ALA A 485 -25.86 -8.98 2.21
C ALA A 485 -24.60 -9.17 3.09
N PRO A 486 -23.82 -8.12 3.39
CA PRO A 486 -22.59 -8.23 4.14
C PRO A 486 -22.82 -8.69 5.58
N GLN A 487 -21.80 -9.33 6.15
CA GLN A 487 -21.74 -9.72 7.56
C GLN A 487 -20.56 -9.02 8.23
N ILE A 488 -20.80 -7.92 8.95
CA ILE A 488 -19.77 -7.08 9.59
C ILE A 488 -20.01 -7.12 11.10
N MET A 489 -19.24 -7.93 11.82
CA MET A 489 -19.55 -8.22 13.23
C MET A 489 -18.29 -8.33 14.09
N PHE A 490 -18.42 -7.87 15.34
CA PHE A 490 -17.40 -8.04 16.39
C PHE A 490 -16.06 -7.34 16.07
N ASN A 491 -16.09 -6.26 15.29
CA ASN A 491 -14.87 -5.52 14.96
C ASN A 491 -14.67 -4.34 15.91
N GLU A 492 -13.41 -3.97 16.13
CA GLU A 492 -12.98 -2.75 16.80
C GLU A 492 -12.39 -1.81 15.76
N ILE A 493 -13.04 -0.64 15.51
CA ILE A 493 -12.68 0.27 14.43
C ILE A 493 -12.69 1.69 14.97
N TYR A 494 -11.53 2.37 14.94
CA TYR A 494 -11.37 3.71 15.46
C TYR A 494 -10.27 4.47 14.70
N ASP A 495 -10.19 5.79 14.89
CA ASP A 495 -9.20 6.65 14.24
C ASP A 495 -9.18 6.44 12.71
N THR A 496 -10.30 6.71 12.06
CA THR A 496 -10.49 6.51 10.62
C THR A 496 -10.73 7.81 9.89
N ALA A 497 -10.56 7.81 8.56
CA ALA A 497 -10.80 8.96 7.68
C ALA A 497 -9.92 10.17 8.02
N TYR A 498 -8.63 9.96 8.19
CA TYR A 498 -7.70 11.04 8.51
C TYR A 498 -7.50 12.03 7.36
N ILE A 499 -7.55 11.56 6.12
CA ILE A 499 -7.27 12.38 4.92
C ILE A 499 -8.55 12.78 4.21
N GLN A 500 -9.51 11.86 4.09
CA GLN A 500 -10.70 12.10 3.30
C GLN A 500 -11.94 12.32 4.16
N SER A 501 -12.73 13.30 3.82
CA SER A 501 -13.95 13.67 4.53
C SER A 501 -15.22 13.05 3.93
N ASP A 502 -16.36 13.29 4.62
CA ASP A 502 -17.69 12.84 4.22
C ASP A 502 -17.79 11.31 4.12
N GLY A 503 -17.01 10.65 4.96
CA GLY A 503 -16.88 9.20 4.97
C GLY A 503 -17.76 8.49 5.99
N THR A 504 -17.64 7.17 6.00
CA THR A 504 -18.35 6.28 6.91
C THR A 504 -17.43 5.14 7.36
N VAL A 505 -17.62 4.64 8.56
CA VAL A 505 -16.93 3.42 8.99
C VAL A 505 -17.40 2.21 8.17
N VAL A 506 -18.71 2.09 7.96
CA VAL A 506 -19.31 1.05 7.11
C VAL A 506 -20.15 1.70 6.03
N GLN A 507 -19.75 1.53 4.78
CA GLN A 507 -20.46 2.04 3.61
C GLN A 507 -21.32 0.95 2.99
N MET A 508 -22.63 1.21 2.85
CA MET A 508 -23.55 0.32 2.18
C MET A 508 -24.39 1.09 1.15
N MET A 509 -24.48 0.58 -0.07
CA MET A 509 -25.38 1.08 -1.09
C MET A 509 -26.76 0.41 -0.95
N GLN A 510 -27.80 0.92 -1.64
CA GLN A 510 -29.17 0.42 -1.44
C GLN A 510 -29.33 -1.09 -1.65
N ALA A 511 -28.67 -1.66 -2.66
CA ALA A 511 -28.73 -3.09 -2.95
C ALA A 511 -28.02 -3.95 -1.88
N GLU A 512 -27.04 -3.39 -1.23
CA GLU A 512 -26.21 -4.05 -0.21
C GLU A 512 -26.93 -4.18 1.14
N GLN A 513 -27.94 -3.35 1.40
CA GLN A 513 -28.66 -3.34 2.67
C GLN A 513 -29.52 -4.59 2.88
N GLN A 514 -30.02 -5.19 1.80
CA GLN A 514 -30.88 -6.37 1.90
C GLN A 514 -30.09 -7.58 2.38
N GLY A 515 -30.46 -8.13 3.55
CA GLY A 515 -29.76 -9.27 4.16
C GLY A 515 -28.47 -8.91 4.90
N ALA A 516 -28.12 -7.63 4.99
CA ALA A 516 -26.95 -7.18 5.73
C ALA A 516 -27.09 -7.42 7.25
N THR A 517 -25.99 -7.80 7.88
CA THR A 517 -25.86 -7.83 9.33
C THR A 517 -24.64 -6.98 9.75
N VAL A 518 -24.91 -5.86 10.43
CA VAL A 518 -23.86 -5.02 11.02
C VAL A 518 -24.15 -4.97 12.53
N ALA A 519 -23.35 -5.68 13.32
CA ALA A 519 -23.68 -5.87 14.72
C ALA A 519 -22.41 -6.08 15.58
N TYR A 520 -22.48 -5.62 16.83
CA TYR A 520 -21.42 -5.82 17.83
C TYR A 520 -20.06 -5.23 17.43
N ASN A 521 -20.07 -4.17 16.63
CA ASN A 521 -18.86 -3.40 16.32
C ASN A 521 -18.75 -2.21 17.30
N TRP A 522 -17.55 -1.75 17.59
CA TRP A 522 -17.29 -0.60 18.46
C TRP A 522 -16.04 0.18 18.02
#